data_10945a64110c77eabb197915a4a2859b
#
_entry.id   10945a64110c77eabb197915a4a2859b
#
_cell.length_a   1.000
_cell.length_b   1.000
_cell.length_c   1.000
_cell.angle_alpha   90.00
_cell.angle_beta   90.00
_cell.angle_gamma   90.00
#
_symmetry.space_group_name_H-M   'P 1'
#
loop_
_entity.id
_entity.type
_entity.pdbx_description
1 polymer ?
#
loop_
_entity_poly.entity_id
_entity_poly.type
_entity_poly.pdbx_seq_one_letter_code
_entity_poly.pdbx_strand_id
1 'polypeptide(L)'
;MNILIIGPSWVGDMVMAQTLFQCLKQRHPECAIDVLAPEWSRPILERMPEVRQALSFPLGHGALELATRRRIGKSLKGQYDQAILLPNSLKSALVPFFAGIPKRTGWRGEFRYGLLNDVRTLDKARYPLMIERFMALAYEPGAALPQPYPSPLLQIDPASRAAALAKFGLVLDRPVLALCPGAEFGESKRWPSEHYAYVAEQRIREGWQ
;
A
#
# COMPACT_ATOMS: atom_id res chain seq x y z
N MET A 1 9.16 2.01 -18.97
CA MET A 1 9.70 1.25 -17.82
C MET A 1 8.55 0.64 -17.05
N ASN A 2 8.59 -0.68 -16.84
CA ASN A 2 7.59 -1.41 -16.06
C ASN A 2 8.12 -1.71 -14.66
N ILE A 3 7.38 -1.32 -13.63
CA ILE A 3 7.78 -1.46 -12.22
C ILE A 3 6.80 -2.39 -11.52
N LEU A 4 7.31 -3.43 -10.87
CA LEU A 4 6.56 -4.27 -9.97
C LEU A 4 6.77 -3.80 -8.53
N ILE A 5 5.71 -3.42 -7.85
CA ILE A 5 5.75 -3.17 -6.42
C ILE A 5 5.30 -4.43 -5.68
N ILE A 6 6.13 -4.91 -4.75
CA ILE A 6 5.68 -5.88 -3.75
C ILE A 6 5.07 -5.07 -2.61
N GLY A 7 3.73 -5.07 -2.56
CA GLY A 7 2.96 -4.22 -1.65
C GLY A 7 2.96 -4.72 -0.20
N PRO A 8 2.68 -3.83 0.76
CA PRO A 8 2.47 -4.21 2.15
C PRO A 8 1.12 -4.92 2.31
N SER A 9 0.98 -5.65 3.40
CA SER A 9 -0.26 -6.39 3.70
C SER A 9 -1.30 -5.56 4.45
N TRP A 10 -0.89 -4.49 5.10
CA TRP A 10 -1.77 -3.64 5.90
C TRP A 10 -2.39 -2.53 5.04
N VAL A 11 -3.68 -2.28 5.25
CA VAL A 11 -4.45 -1.27 4.51
C VAL A 11 -3.85 0.12 4.69
N GLY A 12 -3.51 0.52 5.92
CA GLY A 12 -2.89 1.82 6.20
C GLY A 12 -1.53 1.99 5.52
N ASP A 13 -0.69 0.94 5.55
CA ASP A 13 0.61 0.97 4.86
C ASP A 13 0.42 1.04 3.33
N MET A 14 -0.61 0.38 2.78
CA MET A 14 -0.91 0.44 1.35
C MET A 14 -1.34 1.85 0.94
N VAL A 15 -2.17 2.53 1.73
CA VAL A 15 -2.54 3.93 1.47
C VAL A 15 -1.30 4.83 1.53
N MET A 16 -0.45 4.67 2.53
CA MET A 16 0.82 5.41 2.63
C MET A 16 1.78 5.11 1.48
N ALA A 17 1.76 3.89 0.91
CA ALA A 17 2.60 3.51 -0.22
C ALA A 17 2.28 4.29 -1.50
N GLN A 18 1.10 4.90 -1.62
CA GLN A 18 0.76 5.75 -2.77
C GLN A 18 1.74 6.93 -2.93
N THR A 19 2.34 7.43 -1.84
CA THR A 19 3.37 8.47 -1.92
C THR A 19 4.58 8.04 -2.75
N LEU A 20 4.99 6.77 -2.65
CA LEU A 20 6.02 6.20 -3.51
C LEU A 20 5.56 6.17 -4.98
N PHE A 21 4.32 5.75 -5.23
CA PHE A 21 3.80 5.64 -6.61
C PHE A 21 3.73 7.01 -7.27
N GLN A 22 3.29 8.04 -6.54
CA GLN A 22 3.30 9.43 -6.99
C GLN A 22 4.72 9.92 -7.31
N CYS A 23 5.70 9.65 -6.44
CA CYS A 23 7.11 9.99 -6.70
C CYS A 23 7.66 9.29 -7.94
N LEU A 24 7.32 8.01 -8.15
CA LEU A 24 7.74 7.27 -9.35
C LEU A 24 7.13 7.88 -10.63
N LYS A 25 5.86 8.24 -10.61
CA LYS A 25 5.17 8.89 -11.72
C LYS A 25 5.71 10.29 -11.99
N GLN A 26 6.05 11.07 -10.97
CA GLN A 26 6.69 12.39 -11.14
C GLN A 26 8.06 12.28 -11.81
N ARG A 27 8.86 11.28 -11.46
CA ARG A 27 10.19 11.05 -12.02
C ARG A 27 10.16 10.39 -13.40
N HIS A 28 9.18 9.54 -13.63
CA HIS A 28 9.04 8.72 -14.83
C HIS A 28 7.55 8.69 -15.23
N PRO A 29 7.02 9.74 -15.86
CA PRO A 29 5.58 9.86 -16.17
C PRO A 29 5.02 8.66 -16.93
N GLU A 30 5.80 8.11 -17.87
CA GLU A 30 5.42 6.96 -18.70
C GLU A 30 5.68 5.59 -18.04
N CYS A 31 6.11 5.53 -16.77
CA CYS A 31 6.29 4.24 -16.12
C CYS A 31 4.94 3.57 -15.85
N ALA A 32 4.89 2.26 -16.03
CA ALA A 32 3.74 1.46 -15.64
C ALA A 32 4.02 0.80 -14.29
N ILE A 33 3.14 1.00 -13.32
CA ILE A 33 3.26 0.48 -11.97
C ILE A 33 2.19 -0.60 -11.75
N ASP A 34 2.63 -1.83 -11.52
CA ASP A 34 1.77 -2.91 -11.06
C ASP A 34 2.10 -3.25 -9.60
N VAL A 35 1.10 -3.58 -8.82
CA VAL A 35 1.26 -3.88 -7.40
C VAL A 35 0.84 -5.30 -7.10
N LEU A 36 1.76 -6.14 -6.65
CA LEU A 36 1.49 -7.49 -6.16
C LEU A 36 1.22 -7.42 -4.65
N ALA A 37 -0.03 -7.65 -4.26
CA ALA A 37 -0.49 -7.50 -2.88
C ALA A 37 -1.64 -8.47 -2.56
N PRO A 38 -1.98 -8.68 -1.27
CA PRO A 38 -3.13 -9.48 -0.90
C PRO A 38 -4.44 -8.96 -1.53
N GLU A 39 -5.38 -9.88 -1.80
CA GLU A 39 -6.62 -9.57 -2.50
C GLU A 39 -7.44 -8.46 -1.83
N TRP A 40 -7.45 -8.39 -0.49
CA TRP A 40 -8.16 -7.33 0.24
C TRP A 40 -7.62 -5.91 0.00
N SER A 41 -6.41 -5.76 -0.57
CA SER A 41 -5.84 -4.47 -0.94
C SER A 41 -6.30 -3.99 -2.32
N ARG A 42 -6.87 -4.87 -3.15
CA ARG A 42 -7.28 -4.54 -4.53
C ARG A 42 -8.22 -3.32 -4.60
N PRO A 43 -9.30 -3.23 -3.79
CA PRO A 43 -10.23 -2.08 -3.88
C PRO A 43 -9.57 -0.73 -3.59
N ILE A 44 -8.46 -0.71 -2.83
CA ILE A 44 -7.68 0.49 -2.54
C ILE A 44 -6.79 0.82 -3.73
N LEU A 45 -6.10 -0.19 -4.28
CA LEU A 45 -5.20 -0.02 -5.42
C LEU A 45 -5.96 0.44 -6.68
N GLU A 46 -7.17 -0.05 -6.91
CA GLU A 46 -8.04 0.36 -8.01
C GLU A 46 -8.46 1.84 -7.94
N ARG A 47 -8.28 2.47 -6.78
CA ARG A 47 -8.56 3.90 -6.56
C ARG A 47 -7.32 4.79 -6.63
N MET A 48 -6.15 4.20 -6.94
CA MET A 48 -4.88 4.92 -7.10
C MET A 48 -4.58 5.09 -8.59
N PRO A 49 -4.64 6.30 -9.15
CA PRO A 49 -4.46 6.54 -10.60
C PRO A 49 -3.04 6.19 -11.08
N GLU A 50 -2.07 6.12 -10.18
CA GLU A 50 -0.71 5.73 -10.50
C GLU A 50 -0.57 4.25 -10.83
N VAL A 51 -1.49 3.41 -10.34
CA VAL A 51 -1.45 1.95 -10.46
C VAL A 51 -2.14 1.51 -11.73
N ARG A 52 -1.40 0.82 -12.61
CA ARG A 52 -1.94 0.23 -13.83
C ARG A 52 -2.75 -1.03 -13.52
N GLN A 53 -2.22 -1.89 -12.64
CA GLN A 53 -2.85 -3.16 -12.31
C GLN A 53 -2.54 -3.61 -10.87
N ALA A 54 -3.57 -4.05 -10.15
CA ALA A 54 -3.45 -4.77 -8.90
C ALA A 54 -3.36 -6.28 -9.18
N LEU A 55 -2.22 -6.88 -8.88
CA LEU A 55 -1.98 -8.32 -9.00
C LEU A 55 -2.30 -9.00 -7.67
N SER A 56 -3.17 -10.00 -7.71
CA SER A 56 -3.54 -10.74 -6.50
C SER A 56 -2.40 -11.65 -6.03
N PHE A 57 -2.09 -11.58 -4.74
CA PHE A 57 -1.16 -12.46 -4.08
C PHE A 57 -1.94 -13.40 -3.15
N PRO A 58 -2.17 -14.65 -3.55
CA PRO A 58 -3.11 -15.55 -2.88
C PRO A 58 -2.58 -16.15 -1.57
N LEU A 59 -1.46 -15.65 -1.04
CA LEU A 59 -0.83 -16.23 0.14
C LEU A 59 -1.19 -15.46 1.42
N GLY A 60 -1.60 -16.20 2.44
CA GLY A 60 -1.85 -15.69 3.77
C GLY A 60 -0.59 -15.21 4.51
N HIS A 61 -0.81 -14.52 5.64
CA HIS A 61 0.27 -14.12 6.54
C HIS A 61 1.04 -15.34 7.07
N GLY A 62 2.36 -15.23 7.10
CA GLY A 62 3.22 -16.27 7.69
C GLY A 62 3.69 -17.35 6.71
N ALA A 63 2.91 -17.73 5.73
CA ALA A 63 3.22 -18.83 4.83
C ALA A 63 4.44 -18.53 3.92
N LEU A 64 5.39 -19.46 3.85
CA LEU A 64 6.54 -19.38 2.95
C LEU A 64 6.12 -19.75 1.52
N GLU A 65 5.46 -20.89 1.35
CA GLU A 65 4.94 -21.42 0.08
C GLU A 65 5.84 -21.19 -1.13
N LEU A 66 7.05 -21.74 -1.07
CA LEU A 66 8.10 -21.52 -2.07
C LEU A 66 7.65 -21.87 -3.50
N ALA A 67 6.91 -22.97 -3.65
CA ALA A 67 6.41 -23.43 -4.96
C ALA A 67 5.45 -22.43 -5.59
N THR A 68 4.52 -21.88 -4.80
CA THR A 68 3.56 -20.86 -5.26
C THR A 68 4.28 -19.58 -5.65
N ARG A 69 5.25 -19.11 -4.83
CA ARG A 69 6.05 -17.91 -5.15
C ARG A 69 6.88 -18.08 -6.41
N ARG A 70 7.48 -19.30 -6.61
CA ARG A 70 8.21 -19.62 -7.83
C ARG A 70 7.30 -19.64 -9.05
N ARG A 71 6.10 -20.19 -8.95
CA ARG A 71 5.11 -20.20 -10.04
C ARG A 71 4.70 -18.78 -10.43
N ILE A 72 4.34 -17.93 -9.44
CA ILE A 72 4.02 -16.52 -9.67
C ILE A 72 5.22 -15.79 -10.28
N GLY A 73 6.43 -15.96 -9.73
CA GLY A 73 7.63 -15.34 -10.30
C GLY A 73 7.84 -15.74 -11.76
N LYS A 74 7.71 -17.01 -12.08
CA LYS A 74 7.85 -17.49 -13.48
C LYS A 74 6.81 -16.90 -14.42
N SER A 75 5.54 -16.70 -13.98
CA SER A 75 4.50 -16.10 -14.82
C SER A 75 4.75 -14.61 -15.07
N LEU A 76 5.57 -13.94 -14.24
CA LEU A 76 5.93 -12.54 -14.41
C LEU A 76 7.27 -12.31 -15.12
N LYS A 77 7.92 -13.38 -15.58
CA LYS A 77 9.24 -13.32 -16.21
C LYS A 77 9.23 -12.43 -17.46
N GLY A 78 10.21 -11.50 -17.52
CA GLY A 78 10.40 -10.61 -18.67
C GLY A 78 9.39 -9.45 -18.77
N GLN A 79 8.51 -9.26 -17.79
CA GLN A 79 7.46 -8.24 -17.85
C GLN A 79 7.88 -6.93 -17.16
N TYR A 80 8.90 -6.94 -16.29
CA TYR A 80 9.30 -5.82 -15.46
C TYR A 80 10.79 -5.51 -15.53
N ASP A 81 11.11 -4.23 -15.54
CA ASP A 81 12.48 -3.71 -15.52
C ASP A 81 13.00 -3.56 -14.08
N GLN A 82 12.11 -3.27 -13.15
CA GLN A 82 12.42 -3.07 -11.74
C GLN A 82 11.34 -3.64 -10.82
N ALA A 83 11.77 -4.18 -9.68
CA ALA A 83 10.89 -4.45 -8.54
C ALA A 83 11.29 -3.59 -7.35
N ILE A 84 10.31 -3.02 -6.64
CA ILE A 84 10.49 -2.30 -5.38
C ILE A 84 9.72 -3.02 -4.30
N LEU A 85 10.42 -3.41 -3.23
CA LEU A 85 9.87 -4.25 -2.17
C LEU A 85 9.61 -3.42 -0.91
N LEU A 86 8.36 -3.27 -0.53
CA LEU A 86 7.96 -2.52 0.67
C LEU A 86 8.05 -3.37 1.95
N PRO A 87 7.65 -4.68 1.94
CA PRO A 87 7.90 -5.55 3.09
C PRO A 87 9.39 -5.91 3.22
N ASN A 88 9.83 -6.13 4.47
CA ASN A 88 11.24 -6.42 4.80
C ASN A 88 11.54 -7.91 5.00
N SER A 89 10.57 -8.80 4.79
CA SER A 89 10.75 -10.24 4.96
C SER A 89 11.53 -10.88 3.80
N LEU A 90 12.29 -11.93 4.08
CA LEU A 90 13.00 -12.73 3.07
C LEU A 90 12.03 -13.23 1.99
N LYS A 91 10.89 -13.76 2.40
CA LYS A 91 9.89 -14.33 1.49
C LYS A 91 9.31 -13.31 0.49
N SER A 92 9.29 -12.02 0.82
CA SER A 92 8.81 -10.97 -0.11
C SER A 92 9.71 -10.80 -1.33
N ALA A 93 10.98 -11.15 -1.23
CA ALA A 93 11.97 -11.04 -2.31
C ALA A 93 11.95 -12.24 -3.29
N LEU A 94 11.28 -13.34 -2.96
CA LEU A 94 11.30 -14.57 -3.76
C LEU A 94 10.60 -14.41 -5.10
N VAL A 95 9.44 -13.75 -5.16
CA VAL A 95 8.70 -13.56 -6.42
C VAL A 95 9.54 -12.76 -7.43
N PRO A 96 10.03 -11.55 -7.13
CA PRO A 96 10.84 -10.80 -8.10
C PRO A 96 12.17 -11.47 -8.42
N PHE A 97 12.73 -12.26 -7.51
CA PHE A 97 13.91 -13.08 -7.79
C PHE A 97 13.61 -14.18 -8.82
N PHE A 98 12.54 -14.96 -8.63
CA PHE A 98 12.14 -16.00 -9.57
C PHE A 98 11.62 -15.45 -10.91
N ALA A 99 11.12 -14.23 -10.93
CA ALA A 99 10.77 -13.52 -12.16
C ALA A 99 12.00 -13.05 -12.94
N GLY A 100 13.20 -13.09 -12.34
CA GLY A 100 14.43 -12.61 -12.96
C GLY A 100 14.43 -11.12 -13.22
N ILE A 101 13.71 -10.33 -12.41
CA ILE A 101 13.64 -8.88 -12.57
C ILE A 101 15.05 -8.29 -12.34
N PRO A 102 15.59 -7.50 -13.29
CA PRO A 102 17.01 -7.10 -13.26
C PRO A 102 17.36 -6.18 -12.10
N LYS A 103 16.50 -5.25 -11.71
CA LYS A 103 16.71 -4.36 -10.56
C LYS A 103 15.70 -4.69 -9.46
N ARG A 104 16.17 -5.05 -8.28
CA ARG A 104 15.35 -5.44 -7.13
C ARG A 104 15.75 -4.61 -5.92
N THR A 105 14.98 -3.54 -5.69
CA THR A 105 15.24 -2.49 -4.69
C THR A 105 14.46 -2.76 -3.41
N GLY A 106 15.09 -2.61 -2.25
CA GLY A 106 14.41 -2.68 -0.97
C GLY A 106 15.34 -2.39 0.21
N TRP A 107 14.74 -2.12 1.36
CA TRP A 107 15.51 -1.92 2.59
C TRP A 107 16.16 -3.21 3.05
N ARG A 108 17.35 -3.12 3.65
CA ARG A 108 17.98 -4.24 4.35
C ARG A 108 17.05 -4.70 5.48
N GLY A 109 16.55 -5.93 5.37
CA GLY A 109 15.68 -6.58 6.33
C GLY A 109 16.21 -7.94 6.73
N GLU A 110 15.32 -8.94 6.81
CA GLU A 110 15.70 -10.35 6.94
C GLU A 110 16.71 -10.73 5.86
N PHE A 111 17.40 -11.88 5.99
CA PHE A 111 18.52 -12.31 5.18
C PHE A 111 18.16 -12.37 3.67
N ARG A 112 18.17 -11.21 2.97
CA ARG A 112 17.77 -11.04 1.56
C ARG A 112 18.93 -10.74 0.61
N TYR A 113 20.17 -10.99 1.06
CA TYR A 113 21.36 -10.84 0.24
C TYR A 113 21.31 -11.80 -0.96
N GLY A 114 21.62 -11.31 -2.17
CA GLY A 114 21.48 -12.06 -3.43
C GLY A 114 20.05 -12.10 -3.98
N LEU A 115 19.00 -12.04 -3.14
CA LEU A 115 17.63 -11.90 -3.61
C LEU A 115 17.32 -10.46 -4.06
N LEU A 116 17.80 -9.48 -3.30
CA LEU A 116 17.88 -8.08 -3.73
C LEU A 116 19.26 -7.78 -4.28
N ASN A 117 19.35 -6.88 -5.26
CA ASN A 117 20.62 -6.38 -5.81
C ASN A 117 20.76 -4.85 -5.73
N ASP A 118 19.71 -4.16 -5.25
CA ASP A 118 19.75 -2.76 -4.78
C ASP A 118 19.29 -2.76 -3.31
N VAL A 119 20.17 -3.23 -2.43
CA VAL A 119 19.91 -3.33 -0.98
C VAL A 119 20.27 -2.02 -0.32
N ARG A 120 19.29 -1.39 0.34
CA ARG A 120 19.46 -0.10 1.01
C ARG A 120 19.44 -0.23 2.51
N THR A 121 20.24 0.56 3.20
CA THR A 121 20.23 0.64 4.68
C THR A 121 19.31 1.78 5.10
N LEU A 122 18.28 1.44 5.91
CA LEU A 122 17.36 2.42 6.42
C LEU A 122 17.97 3.21 7.57
N ASP A 123 18.13 4.52 7.37
CA ASP A 123 18.38 5.47 8.44
C ASP A 123 17.04 5.98 8.99
N LYS A 124 16.68 5.51 10.19
CA LYS A 124 15.40 5.87 10.83
C LYS A 124 15.39 7.31 11.37
N ALA A 125 16.55 7.89 11.64
CA ALA A 125 16.66 9.29 12.08
C ALA A 125 16.40 10.23 10.89
N ARG A 126 16.93 9.87 9.72
CA ARG A 126 16.70 10.60 8.47
C ARG A 126 15.28 10.45 7.93
N TYR A 127 14.68 9.26 8.09
CA TYR A 127 13.33 8.93 7.61
C TYR A 127 12.45 8.48 8.79
N PRO A 128 12.03 9.40 9.67
CA PRO A 128 11.20 9.05 10.84
C PRO A 128 9.81 8.56 10.43
N LEU A 129 9.21 9.12 9.36
CA LEU A 129 7.88 8.78 8.91
C LEU A 129 7.88 7.58 7.94
N MET A 130 6.81 6.77 7.97
CA MET A 130 6.67 5.63 7.07
C MET A 130 6.60 6.07 5.60
N ILE A 131 5.90 7.18 5.30
CA ILE A 131 5.81 7.75 3.95
C ILE A 131 7.20 8.10 3.40
N GLU A 132 8.09 8.64 4.22
CA GLU A 132 9.47 8.97 3.82
C GLU A 132 10.26 7.72 3.46
N ARG A 133 10.08 6.64 4.23
CA ARG A 133 10.71 5.34 3.95
C ARG A 133 10.25 4.75 2.64
N PHE A 134 8.96 4.93 2.30
CA PHE A 134 8.43 4.49 1.01
C PHE A 134 8.96 5.38 -0.12
N MET A 135 8.84 6.70 -0.01
CA MET A 135 9.32 7.64 -1.02
C MET A 135 10.81 7.48 -1.32
N ALA A 136 11.64 7.27 -0.28
CA ALA A 136 13.09 7.12 -0.44
C ALA A 136 13.48 5.96 -1.38
N LEU A 137 12.63 4.95 -1.56
CA LEU A 137 12.86 3.86 -2.51
C LEU A 137 12.70 4.28 -3.99
N ALA A 138 12.05 5.43 -4.26
CA ALA A 138 11.96 6.01 -5.60
C ALA A 138 13.22 6.78 -6.01
N TYR A 139 14.09 7.14 -5.08
CA TYR A 139 15.24 8.00 -5.30
C TYR A 139 16.56 7.26 -5.09
N GLU A 140 17.66 7.85 -5.54
CA GLU A 140 19.00 7.31 -5.21
C GLU A 140 19.25 7.41 -3.69
N PRO A 141 20.07 6.50 -3.12
CA PRO A 141 20.41 6.54 -1.70
C PRO A 141 20.92 7.92 -1.28
N GLY A 142 20.33 8.47 -0.24
CA GLY A 142 20.74 9.77 0.30
C GLY A 142 20.19 10.99 -0.42
N ALA A 143 19.41 10.84 -1.48
CA ALA A 143 18.75 11.98 -2.14
C ALA A 143 17.75 12.69 -1.22
N ALA A 144 17.52 13.98 -1.48
CA ALA A 144 16.46 14.73 -0.83
C ALA A 144 15.08 14.24 -1.31
N LEU A 145 14.13 14.17 -0.39
CA LEU A 145 12.74 13.89 -0.72
C LEU A 145 12.02 15.18 -1.15
N PRO A 146 10.98 15.07 -1.99
CA PRO A 146 10.20 16.24 -2.40
C PRO A 146 9.54 16.92 -1.21
N GLN A 147 9.42 18.24 -1.26
CA GLN A 147 8.70 19.03 -0.28
C GLN A 147 7.75 20.00 -1.01
N PRO A 148 6.48 20.09 -0.60
CA PRO A 148 5.81 19.24 0.41
C PRO A 148 5.72 17.79 -0.04
N TYR A 149 5.58 16.86 0.91
CA TYR A 149 5.35 15.45 0.59
C TYR A 149 4.04 15.28 -0.19
N PRO A 150 4.01 14.45 -1.24
CA PRO A 150 2.75 14.12 -1.89
C PRO A 150 1.82 13.41 -0.87
N SER A 151 0.57 13.82 -0.85
CA SER A 151 -0.44 13.21 0.03
C SER A 151 -1.15 12.07 -0.69
N PRO A 152 -1.43 10.95 0.00
CA PRO A 152 -2.29 9.93 -0.55
C PRO A 152 -3.64 10.50 -0.95
N LEU A 153 -4.10 10.20 -2.15
CA LEU A 153 -5.38 10.66 -2.70
C LEU A 153 -6.06 9.52 -3.46
N LEU A 154 -7.03 8.89 -2.83
CA LEU A 154 -7.83 7.85 -3.45
C LEU A 154 -8.93 8.49 -4.31
N GLN A 155 -9.07 8.04 -5.54
CA GLN A 155 -10.15 8.49 -6.43
C GLN A 155 -11.50 7.87 -6.02
N ILE A 156 -12.53 8.69 -6.08
CA ILE A 156 -13.91 8.24 -5.87
C ILE A 156 -14.53 7.96 -7.24
N ASP A 157 -14.92 6.71 -7.47
CA ASP A 157 -15.74 6.36 -8.62
C ASP A 157 -17.20 6.70 -8.32
N PRO A 158 -17.83 7.62 -9.08
CA PRO A 158 -19.21 8.05 -8.83
C PRO A 158 -20.24 6.91 -8.90
N ALA A 159 -20.05 5.95 -9.80
CA ALA A 159 -20.94 4.81 -9.95
C ALA A 159 -20.86 3.87 -8.74
N SER A 160 -19.66 3.53 -8.30
CA SER A 160 -19.47 2.73 -7.08
C SER A 160 -19.99 3.44 -5.83
N ARG A 161 -19.81 4.77 -5.74
CA ARG A 161 -20.39 5.57 -4.65
C ARG A 161 -21.91 5.49 -4.64
N ALA A 162 -22.57 5.71 -5.78
CA ALA A 162 -24.01 5.64 -5.89
C ALA A 162 -24.54 4.24 -5.53
N ALA A 163 -23.89 3.18 -6.03
CA ALA A 163 -24.25 1.81 -5.70
C ALA A 163 -24.09 1.51 -4.18
N ALA A 164 -23.03 2.01 -3.55
CA ALA A 164 -22.83 1.84 -2.11
C ALA A 164 -23.90 2.57 -1.28
N LEU A 165 -24.22 3.80 -1.63
CA LEU A 165 -25.28 4.57 -0.97
C LEU A 165 -26.63 3.84 -1.08
N ALA A 166 -27.00 3.37 -2.27
CA ALA A 166 -28.24 2.61 -2.49
C ALA A 166 -28.24 1.29 -1.69
N LYS A 167 -27.12 0.54 -1.71
CA LYS A 167 -26.98 -0.73 -0.99
C LYS A 167 -27.19 -0.60 0.51
N PHE A 168 -26.70 0.49 1.10
CA PHE A 168 -26.80 0.72 2.54
C PHE A 168 -27.94 1.65 2.95
N GLY A 169 -28.78 2.09 1.99
CA GLY A 169 -29.89 3.00 2.26
C GLY A 169 -29.45 4.37 2.79
N LEU A 170 -28.29 4.83 2.40
CA LEU A 170 -27.72 6.09 2.88
C LEU A 170 -28.13 7.25 1.97
N VAL A 171 -28.66 8.31 2.58
CA VAL A 171 -28.99 9.58 1.92
C VAL A 171 -28.09 10.65 2.52
N LEU A 172 -27.31 11.35 1.67
CA LEU A 172 -26.35 12.37 2.12
C LEU A 172 -27.00 13.78 2.08
N ASP A 173 -28.15 13.92 2.73
CA ASP A 173 -28.90 15.18 2.86
C ASP A 173 -28.54 15.98 4.11
N ARG A 174 -27.79 15.38 5.01
CA ARG A 174 -27.32 15.95 6.27
C ARG A 174 -25.81 15.69 6.44
N PRO A 175 -25.13 16.43 7.34
CA PRO A 175 -23.75 16.13 7.69
C PRO A 175 -23.61 14.68 8.20
N VAL A 176 -22.53 14.01 7.80
CA VAL A 176 -22.27 12.59 8.12
C VAL A 176 -21.13 12.48 9.11
N LEU A 177 -21.36 11.73 10.19
CA LEU A 177 -20.33 11.28 11.11
C LEU A 177 -19.99 9.82 10.81
N ALA A 178 -18.78 9.54 10.32
CA ALA A 178 -18.27 8.19 10.16
C ALA A 178 -17.44 7.79 11.39
N LEU A 179 -17.81 6.68 12.03
CA LEU A 179 -17.10 6.14 13.18
C LEU A 179 -16.37 4.84 12.81
N CYS A 180 -15.10 4.74 13.18
CA CYS A 180 -14.28 3.56 12.93
C CYS A 180 -13.80 2.98 14.28
N PRO A 181 -14.65 2.25 15.03
CA PRO A 181 -14.35 1.80 16.39
C PRO A 181 -13.44 0.57 16.45
N GLY A 182 -13.19 -0.10 15.33
CA GLY A 182 -12.40 -1.32 15.27
C GLY A 182 -10.90 -1.08 15.27
N ALA A 183 -10.14 -2.04 15.82
CA ALA A 183 -8.69 -2.13 15.66
C ALA A 183 -8.27 -3.60 15.56
N GLU A 184 -7.36 -3.91 14.64
CA GLU A 184 -6.91 -5.29 14.39
C GLU A 184 -6.12 -5.86 15.55
N PHE A 185 -5.22 -5.09 16.16
CA PHE A 185 -4.36 -5.54 17.25
C PHE A 185 -4.38 -4.59 18.43
N GLY A 186 -4.54 -5.20 19.61
CA GLY A 186 -4.42 -4.55 20.91
C GLY A 186 -5.67 -3.79 21.35
N GLU A 187 -6.22 -4.19 22.49
CA GLU A 187 -7.37 -3.52 23.10
C GLU A 187 -7.09 -2.05 23.41
N SER A 188 -5.83 -1.72 23.73
CA SER A 188 -5.39 -0.34 23.96
C SER A 188 -5.56 0.61 22.78
N LYS A 189 -5.78 0.08 21.57
CA LYS A 189 -6.10 0.87 20.37
C LYS A 189 -7.59 1.08 20.17
N ARG A 190 -8.43 0.45 20.98
CA ARG A 190 -9.88 0.58 20.90
C ARG A 190 -10.34 1.56 21.97
N TRP A 191 -10.88 2.66 21.51
CA TRP A 191 -11.59 3.57 22.40
C TRP A 191 -12.88 2.89 22.84
N PRO A 192 -13.29 2.97 24.14
CA PRO A 192 -14.48 2.31 24.62
C PRO A 192 -15.75 2.71 23.83
N SER A 193 -16.63 1.75 23.58
CA SER A 193 -17.80 1.94 22.73
C SER A 193 -18.77 2.98 23.27
N GLU A 194 -18.90 3.12 24.59
CA GLU A 194 -19.71 4.14 25.26
C GLU A 194 -19.26 5.57 24.92
N HIS A 195 -17.96 5.78 24.69
CA HIS A 195 -17.46 7.11 24.29
C HIS A 195 -17.79 7.42 22.81
N TYR A 196 -17.71 6.40 21.93
CA TYR A 196 -18.22 6.55 20.56
C TYR A 196 -19.72 6.84 20.54
N ALA A 197 -20.50 6.14 21.37
CA ALA A 197 -21.93 6.36 21.48
C ALA A 197 -22.25 7.79 21.96
N TYR A 198 -21.53 8.28 22.97
CA TYR A 198 -21.68 9.65 23.45
C TYR A 198 -21.45 10.69 22.34
N VAL A 199 -20.34 10.55 21.58
CA VAL A 199 -20.05 11.46 20.46
C VAL A 199 -21.13 11.38 19.39
N ALA A 200 -21.60 10.16 19.06
CA ALA A 200 -22.67 9.95 18.09
C ALA A 200 -23.97 10.66 18.52
N GLU A 201 -24.39 10.49 19.78
CA GLU A 201 -25.57 11.15 20.33
C GLU A 201 -25.52 12.67 20.23
N GLN A 202 -24.37 13.29 20.57
CA GLN A 202 -24.22 14.72 20.45
C GLN A 202 -24.40 15.20 19.00
N ARG A 203 -23.79 14.49 18.03
CA ARG A 203 -23.91 14.84 16.61
C ARG A 203 -25.32 14.62 16.07
N ILE A 204 -26.00 13.54 16.49
CA ILE A 204 -27.39 13.29 16.12
C ILE A 204 -28.31 14.43 16.63
N ARG A 205 -28.11 14.89 17.86
CA ARG A 205 -28.86 16.05 18.41
C ARG A 205 -28.63 17.34 17.60
N GLU A 206 -27.46 17.49 16.99
CA GLU A 206 -27.12 18.61 16.10
C GLU A 206 -27.62 18.40 14.65
N GLY A 207 -28.38 17.35 14.38
CA GLY A 207 -28.94 17.04 13.06
C GLY A 207 -28.03 16.24 12.12
N TRP A 208 -26.92 15.71 12.61
CA TRP A 208 -26.04 14.83 11.84
C TRP A 208 -26.61 13.41 11.72
N GLN A 209 -26.10 12.65 10.77
CA GLN A 209 -26.34 11.23 10.61
C GLN A 209 -25.02 10.44 10.70
#